data_313b650d2c6728fa4601509711ba90b7
#
_entry.id   313b650d2c6728fa4601509711ba90b7
#
_cell.length_a   1.000
_cell.length_b   1.000
_cell.length_c   1.000
_cell.angle_alpha   90.00
_cell.angle_beta   90.00
_cell.angle_gamma   90.00
#
_symmetry.space_group_name_H-M   'P 1'
#
loop_
_entity.id
_entity.type
_entity.pdbx_description
1 polymer ?
#
loop_
_entity_poly.entity_id
_entity_poly.type
_entity_poly.pdbx_seq_one_letter_code
_entity_poly.pdbx_strand_id
1 'polypeptide(L)'
;EKFKKLKISCFWETKENNKLLIKADQVLKKEGWQLLINENRISARKGVEGRFGPILVHFGLIILLIGSTYGNFSRKSFEEYLLPNEVIDLINDNTNQIISLKLNNFYIDREDDGLPKQFTSNLEIFSNNSSDSFTKETSVNHPIRYKGLTIYQADWAISNIVLKINDISYQLDLK
;
A
#
# COMPACT_ATOMS: atom_id res chain seq x y z
N GLU A 1 44.77 -22.53 -21.42
CA GLU A 1 44.86 -21.35 -22.34
C GLU A 1 43.77 -20.32 -22.10
N LYS A 2 42.51 -20.69 -21.88
CA LYS A 2 41.38 -19.75 -21.67
C LYS A 2 41.58 -18.80 -20.49
N PHE A 3 42.18 -19.26 -19.38
CA PHE A 3 42.35 -18.46 -18.17
C PHE A 3 43.47 -17.41 -18.29
N LYS A 4 44.43 -17.59 -19.20
CA LYS A 4 45.51 -16.63 -19.47
C LYS A 4 45.02 -15.33 -20.11
N LYS A 5 43.80 -15.33 -20.68
CA LYS A 5 43.16 -14.17 -21.33
C LYS A 5 42.28 -13.33 -20.41
N LEU A 6 42.13 -13.69 -19.12
CA LEU A 6 41.34 -12.90 -18.17
C LEU A 6 42.09 -11.63 -17.78
N LYS A 7 41.36 -10.51 -17.66
CA LYS A 7 41.93 -9.20 -17.28
C LYS A 7 42.66 -9.20 -15.94
N ILE A 8 42.26 -10.11 -15.03
CA ILE A 8 42.88 -10.29 -13.73
C ILE A 8 43.35 -11.74 -13.63
N SER A 9 44.59 -11.97 -13.88
CA SER A 9 45.20 -13.29 -13.77
C SER A 9 46.69 -13.15 -13.37
N CYS A 10 47.13 -14.02 -12.47
CA CYS A 10 48.51 -14.16 -12.05
C CYS A 10 48.97 -15.57 -12.39
N PHE A 11 50.19 -15.69 -12.91
CA PHE A 11 50.78 -16.95 -13.29
C PHE A 11 52.12 -17.09 -12.59
N TRP A 12 52.30 -18.26 -11.97
CA TRP A 12 53.59 -18.66 -11.42
C TRP A 12 53.76 -20.15 -11.61
N GLU A 13 54.99 -20.59 -11.71
CA GLU A 13 55.33 -22.00 -11.81
C GLU A 13 55.81 -22.53 -10.45
N THR A 14 55.40 -23.71 -10.11
CA THR A 14 55.80 -24.37 -8.83
C THR A 14 56.07 -25.85 -9.08
N LYS A 15 57.05 -26.36 -8.36
CA LYS A 15 57.41 -27.79 -8.38
C LYS A 15 56.55 -28.65 -7.46
N GLU A 16 55.77 -28.01 -6.54
CA GLU A 16 54.98 -28.72 -5.51
C GLU A 16 53.48 -28.39 -5.64
N ASN A 17 52.83 -28.70 -6.75
CA ASN A 17 51.43 -28.41 -7.00
C ASN A 17 50.49 -28.90 -5.93
N ASN A 18 50.65 -30.15 -5.44
CA ASN A 18 49.74 -30.74 -4.44
C ASN A 18 49.76 -30.03 -3.10
N LYS A 19 50.93 -29.59 -2.61
CA LYS A 19 51.00 -28.85 -1.33
C LYS A 19 50.34 -27.47 -1.44
N LEU A 20 50.48 -26.80 -2.58
CA LEU A 20 49.84 -25.52 -2.84
C LEU A 20 48.32 -25.65 -2.94
N LEU A 21 47.79 -26.67 -3.59
CA LEU A 21 46.37 -26.93 -3.65
C LEU A 21 45.72 -27.17 -2.27
N ILE A 22 46.40 -27.97 -1.41
CA ILE A 22 45.94 -28.23 -0.04
C ILE A 22 45.96 -26.95 0.79
N LYS A 23 47.03 -26.13 0.70
CA LYS A 23 47.12 -24.87 1.43
C LYS A 23 46.08 -23.86 0.94
N ALA A 24 45.86 -23.76 -0.34
CA ALA A 24 44.80 -22.93 -0.94
C ALA A 24 43.40 -23.35 -0.52
N ASP A 25 43.14 -24.68 -0.45
CA ASP A 25 41.87 -25.23 0.05
C ASP A 25 41.61 -24.78 1.50
N GLN A 26 42.60 -24.92 2.36
CA GLN A 26 42.48 -24.54 3.79
C GLN A 26 42.21 -23.04 3.97
N VAL A 27 42.97 -22.19 3.26
CA VAL A 27 42.82 -20.74 3.37
C VAL A 27 41.48 -20.25 2.83
N LEU A 28 41.10 -20.71 1.65
CA LEU A 28 39.88 -20.29 1.00
C LEU A 28 38.62 -20.76 1.75
N LYS A 29 38.64 -22.01 2.29
CA LYS A 29 37.55 -22.48 3.15
C LYS A 29 37.40 -21.66 4.43
N LYS A 30 38.53 -21.32 5.06
CA LYS A 30 38.53 -20.48 6.27
C LYS A 30 37.92 -19.09 6.03
N GLU A 31 38.06 -18.58 4.80
CA GLU A 31 37.48 -17.31 4.38
C GLU A 31 36.01 -17.43 3.88
N GLY A 32 35.42 -18.60 3.95
CA GLY A 32 34.02 -18.84 3.55
C GLY A 32 33.80 -19.02 2.06
N TRP A 33 34.85 -19.43 1.30
CA TRP A 33 34.70 -19.78 -0.09
C TRP A 33 34.20 -21.21 -0.26
N GLN A 34 33.29 -21.41 -1.18
CA GLN A 34 32.88 -22.74 -1.64
C GLN A 34 33.85 -23.20 -2.72
N LEU A 35 34.45 -24.38 -2.55
CA LEU A 35 35.50 -24.89 -3.40
C LEU A 35 35.05 -26.13 -4.16
N LEU A 36 35.45 -26.19 -5.43
CA LEU A 36 35.38 -27.36 -6.29
C LEU A 36 36.82 -27.71 -6.67
N ILE A 37 37.29 -28.86 -6.15
CA ILE A 37 38.65 -29.35 -6.41
C ILE A 37 38.54 -30.46 -7.47
N ASN A 38 39.29 -30.31 -8.52
CA ASN A 38 39.43 -31.31 -9.55
C ASN A 38 40.93 -31.51 -9.80
N GLU A 39 41.42 -32.75 -9.71
CA GLU A 39 42.82 -33.18 -9.81
C GLU A 39 43.92 -32.09 -9.74
N ASN A 40 43.94 -31.15 -10.66
CA ASN A 40 44.92 -30.07 -10.81
C ASN A 40 44.31 -28.66 -10.79
N ARG A 41 43.06 -28.49 -10.34
CA ARG A 41 42.34 -27.21 -10.35
C ARG A 41 41.52 -27.00 -9.11
N ILE A 42 41.55 -25.78 -8.60
CA ILE A 42 40.59 -25.30 -7.59
C ILE A 42 39.73 -24.24 -8.24
N SER A 43 38.42 -24.42 -8.17
CA SER A 43 37.44 -23.38 -8.48
C SER A 43 36.83 -22.91 -7.18
N ALA A 44 36.98 -21.63 -6.87
CA ALA A 44 36.45 -21.03 -5.65
C ALA A 44 35.34 -20.02 -6.01
N ARG A 45 34.25 -20.02 -5.25
CA ARG A 45 33.16 -19.06 -5.37
C ARG A 45 32.71 -18.61 -4.00
N LYS A 46 32.33 -17.32 -3.88
CA LYS A 46 31.81 -16.71 -2.67
C LYS A 46 30.51 -15.99 -2.98
N GLY A 47 29.61 -15.86 -2.00
CA GLY A 47 28.37 -15.12 -2.17
C GLY A 47 27.31 -15.86 -3.03
N VAL A 48 27.34 -17.18 -3.06
CA VAL A 48 26.36 -18.01 -3.80
C VAL A 48 24.93 -17.76 -3.30
N GLU A 49 24.78 -17.42 -2.03
CA GLU A 49 23.50 -17.09 -1.41
C GLU A 49 22.84 -15.87 -2.06
N GLY A 50 23.62 -14.91 -2.56
CA GLY A 50 23.10 -13.76 -3.31
C GLY A 50 22.35 -14.12 -4.59
N ARG A 51 22.52 -15.34 -5.11
CA ARG A 51 21.78 -15.82 -6.29
C ARG A 51 20.30 -16.08 -6.00
N PHE A 52 19.93 -16.27 -4.74
CA PHE A 52 18.54 -16.40 -4.33
C PHE A 52 17.81 -15.06 -4.27
N GLY A 53 18.54 -13.94 -4.21
CA GLY A 53 17.97 -12.60 -4.15
C GLY A 53 16.92 -12.33 -5.23
N PRO A 54 17.25 -12.47 -6.51
CA PRO A 54 16.29 -12.25 -7.61
C PRO A 54 15.06 -13.17 -7.51
N ILE A 55 15.25 -14.43 -7.11
CA ILE A 55 14.16 -15.40 -6.96
C ILE A 55 13.21 -14.97 -5.83
N LEU A 56 13.75 -14.56 -4.69
CA LEU A 56 12.97 -14.09 -3.55
C LEU A 56 12.20 -12.81 -3.89
N VAL A 57 12.80 -11.88 -4.64
CA VAL A 57 12.13 -10.67 -5.09
C VAL A 57 10.94 -11.01 -6.00
N HIS A 58 11.14 -11.87 -7.01
CA HIS A 58 10.05 -12.27 -7.89
C HIS A 58 8.94 -13.00 -7.15
N PHE A 59 9.28 -13.88 -6.22
CA PHE A 59 8.31 -14.58 -5.39
C PHE A 59 7.51 -13.60 -4.52
N GLY A 60 8.18 -12.62 -3.91
CA GLY A 60 7.53 -11.55 -3.16
C GLY A 60 6.56 -10.72 -4.00
N LEU A 61 6.95 -10.37 -5.23
CA LEU A 61 6.08 -9.66 -6.17
C LEU A 61 4.84 -10.49 -6.55
N ILE A 62 5.01 -11.79 -6.78
CA ILE A 62 3.88 -12.69 -7.09
C ILE A 62 2.89 -12.74 -5.92
N ILE A 63 3.39 -12.90 -4.68
CA ILE A 63 2.53 -12.89 -3.49
C ILE A 63 1.79 -11.56 -3.36
N LEU A 64 2.47 -10.44 -3.59
CA LEU A 64 1.88 -9.11 -3.54
C LEU A 64 0.76 -8.95 -4.58
N LEU A 65 0.99 -9.41 -5.82
CA LEU A 65 -0.02 -9.38 -6.88
C LEU A 65 -1.23 -10.26 -6.55
N ILE A 66 -1.01 -11.47 -6.08
CA ILE A 66 -2.10 -12.37 -5.66
C ILE A 66 -2.89 -11.74 -4.50
N GLY A 67 -2.19 -11.22 -3.49
CA GLY A 67 -2.82 -10.59 -2.33
C GLY A 67 -3.63 -9.36 -2.69
N SER A 68 -3.12 -8.48 -3.56
CA SER A 68 -3.83 -7.29 -4.02
C SER A 68 -5.07 -7.65 -4.85
N THR A 69 -4.97 -8.65 -5.72
CA THR A 69 -6.09 -9.13 -6.52
C THR A 69 -7.19 -9.70 -5.62
N TYR A 70 -6.81 -10.57 -4.68
CA TYR A 70 -7.75 -11.15 -3.72
C TYR A 70 -8.42 -10.06 -2.85
N GLY A 71 -7.65 -9.10 -2.36
CA GLY A 71 -8.16 -7.97 -1.58
C GLY A 71 -9.15 -7.12 -2.36
N ASN A 72 -8.92 -6.90 -3.65
CA ASN A 72 -9.82 -6.14 -4.50
C ASN A 72 -11.16 -6.89 -4.76
N PHE A 73 -11.12 -8.20 -4.95
CA PHE A 73 -12.33 -9.02 -5.11
C PHE A 73 -13.21 -9.04 -3.86
N SER A 74 -12.61 -8.99 -2.68
CA SER A 74 -13.32 -9.01 -1.40
C SER A 74 -13.84 -7.65 -0.97
N ARG A 75 -13.43 -6.57 -1.63
CA ARG A 75 -13.81 -5.21 -1.29
C ARG A 75 -15.02 -4.77 -2.11
N LYS A 76 -16.10 -4.42 -1.43
CA LYS A 76 -17.21 -3.67 -2.01
C LYS A 76 -17.04 -2.19 -1.63
N SER A 77 -17.05 -1.32 -2.61
CA SER A 77 -17.05 0.13 -2.40
C SER A 77 -18.11 0.75 -3.29
N PHE A 78 -18.78 1.76 -2.78
CA PHE A 78 -19.67 2.62 -3.54
C PHE A 78 -19.41 4.05 -3.11
N GLU A 79 -19.76 4.98 -3.96
CA GLU A 79 -19.61 6.41 -3.76
C GLU A 79 -20.97 7.06 -3.93
N GLU A 80 -21.36 7.90 -2.96
CA GLU A 80 -22.64 8.61 -2.97
C GLU A 80 -22.41 10.05 -2.53
N TYR A 81 -23.09 10.99 -3.19
CA TYR A 81 -23.14 12.38 -2.79
C TYR A 81 -24.34 12.59 -1.87
N LEU A 82 -24.08 13.01 -0.64
CA LEU A 82 -25.14 13.34 0.30
C LEU A 82 -25.34 14.85 0.39
N LEU A 83 -26.61 15.24 0.30
CA LEU A 83 -27.02 16.60 0.63
C LEU A 83 -27.18 16.75 2.16
N PRO A 84 -27.03 17.96 2.70
CA PRO A 84 -27.29 18.21 4.11
C PRO A 84 -28.68 17.74 4.52
N ASN A 85 -28.74 16.99 5.62
CA ASN A 85 -29.93 16.28 6.16
C ASN A 85 -30.46 15.11 5.32
N GLU A 86 -29.82 14.75 4.24
CA GLU A 86 -30.13 13.53 3.48
C GLU A 86 -29.68 12.29 4.23
N VAL A 87 -30.48 11.23 4.12
CA VAL A 87 -30.24 9.92 4.74
C VAL A 87 -30.07 8.90 3.65
N ILE A 88 -29.02 8.10 3.72
CA ILE A 88 -28.81 6.93 2.87
C ILE A 88 -28.73 5.66 3.72
N ASP A 89 -29.24 4.58 3.19
CA ASP A 89 -29.20 3.26 3.83
C ASP A 89 -28.16 2.37 3.18
N LEU A 90 -27.24 1.88 3.99
CA LEU A 90 -26.19 0.98 3.59
C LEU A 90 -26.47 -0.42 4.12
N ILE A 91 -26.43 -1.41 3.24
CA ILE A 91 -26.54 -2.81 3.65
C ILE A 91 -25.15 -3.36 3.91
N ASN A 92 -24.91 -3.77 5.14
CA ASN A 92 -23.70 -4.53 5.46
C ASN A 92 -23.91 -5.99 5.10
N ASP A 93 -23.35 -6.42 3.98
CA ASP A 93 -23.49 -7.78 3.48
C ASP A 93 -22.99 -8.87 4.43
N ASN A 94 -22.02 -8.55 5.29
CA ASN A 94 -21.46 -9.52 6.24
C ASN A 94 -22.41 -9.79 7.42
N THR A 95 -23.21 -8.83 7.80
CA THR A 95 -24.09 -8.91 8.98
C THR A 95 -25.57 -8.81 8.63
N ASN A 96 -25.89 -8.53 7.36
CA ASN A 96 -27.22 -8.24 6.86
C ASN A 96 -27.96 -7.13 7.64
N GLN A 97 -27.16 -6.22 8.22
CA GLN A 97 -27.65 -5.07 8.97
C GLN A 97 -27.73 -3.84 8.07
N ILE A 98 -28.80 -3.09 8.21
CA ILE A 98 -28.93 -1.79 7.57
C ILE A 98 -28.30 -0.76 8.52
N ILE A 99 -27.37 0.01 7.98
CA ILE A 99 -26.72 1.14 8.62
C ILE A 99 -27.12 2.38 7.84
N SER A 100 -27.77 3.31 8.50
CA SER A 100 -28.19 4.57 7.91
C SER A 100 -27.22 5.66 8.24
N LEU A 101 -26.85 6.45 7.24
CA LEU A 101 -25.97 7.61 7.37
C LEU A 101 -26.75 8.86 7.03
N LYS A 102 -26.64 9.88 7.85
CA LYS A 102 -27.20 11.20 7.61
C LYS A 102 -26.07 12.24 7.64
N LEU A 103 -26.00 13.08 6.62
CA LEU A 103 -25.11 14.22 6.62
C LEU A 103 -25.75 15.37 7.41
N ASN A 104 -25.22 15.67 8.59
CA ASN A 104 -25.68 16.81 9.37
C ASN A 104 -25.09 18.12 8.83
N ASN A 105 -23.77 18.12 8.56
CA ASN A 105 -23.09 19.31 8.07
C ASN A 105 -21.80 18.93 7.31
N PHE A 106 -21.43 19.76 6.35
CA PHE A 106 -20.14 19.70 5.66
C PHE A 106 -19.49 21.08 5.76
N TYR A 107 -18.21 21.12 6.08
CA TYR A 107 -17.46 22.37 6.16
C TYR A 107 -16.02 22.20 5.64
N ILE A 108 -15.45 23.31 5.24
CA ILE A 108 -14.10 23.40 4.71
C ILE A 108 -13.31 24.31 5.66
N ASP A 109 -12.37 23.72 6.38
CA ASP A 109 -11.38 24.50 7.12
C ASP A 109 -10.42 25.15 6.14
N ARG A 110 -10.06 26.41 6.41
CA ARG A 110 -9.18 27.18 5.55
C ARG A 110 -7.97 27.68 6.32
N GLU A 111 -6.85 27.80 5.62
CA GLU A 111 -5.65 28.48 6.11
C GLU A 111 -5.87 30.00 6.11
N ASP A 112 -4.96 30.74 6.74
CA ASP A 112 -5.03 32.20 6.84
C ASP A 112 -5.00 32.92 5.47
N ASP A 113 -4.43 32.27 4.46
CA ASP A 113 -4.41 32.73 3.07
C ASP A 113 -5.69 32.36 2.28
N GLY A 114 -6.66 31.69 2.92
CA GLY A 114 -7.93 31.29 2.34
C GLY A 114 -7.91 29.96 1.58
N LEU A 115 -6.77 29.30 1.46
CA LEU A 115 -6.69 27.97 0.84
C LEU A 115 -7.36 26.90 1.70
N PRO A 116 -8.01 25.90 1.07
CA PRO A 116 -8.60 24.78 1.82
C PRO A 116 -7.52 24.00 2.56
N LYS A 117 -7.71 23.83 3.87
CA LYS A 117 -6.87 23.05 4.75
C LYS A 117 -7.39 21.62 4.93
N GLN A 118 -8.69 21.51 5.19
CA GLN A 118 -9.35 20.24 5.45
C GLN A 118 -10.81 20.27 5.04
N PHE A 119 -11.31 19.14 4.56
CA PHE A 119 -12.71 18.91 4.23
C PHE A 119 -13.29 17.94 5.27
N THR A 120 -14.35 18.35 5.94
CA THR A 120 -14.91 17.59 7.05
C THR A 120 -16.43 17.44 6.88
N SER A 121 -16.90 16.20 7.00
CA SER A 121 -18.32 15.85 7.05
C SER A 121 -18.69 15.39 8.45
N ASN A 122 -19.74 15.99 9.03
CA ASN A 122 -20.33 15.57 10.26
C ASN A 122 -21.49 14.63 9.98
N LEU A 123 -21.33 13.35 10.31
CA LEU A 123 -22.26 12.28 9.98
C LEU A 123 -22.94 11.76 11.24
N GLU A 124 -24.25 11.61 11.17
CA GLU A 124 -25.02 10.84 12.14
C GLU A 124 -25.20 9.42 11.60
N ILE A 125 -24.85 8.44 12.43
CA ILE A 125 -24.83 7.02 12.07
C ILE A 125 -25.80 6.29 13.00
N PHE A 126 -26.77 5.58 12.42
CA PHE A 126 -27.71 4.76 13.15
C PHE A 126 -27.90 3.40 12.47
N SER A 127 -28.31 2.43 13.25
CA SER A 127 -28.52 1.05 12.77
C SER A 127 -29.89 0.58 13.16
N ASN A 128 -30.61 -0.08 12.25
CA ASN A 128 -31.97 -0.58 12.51
C ASN A 128 -32.07 -1.52 13.72
N ASN A 129 -30.95 -2.09 14.19
CA ASN A 129 -30.92 -3.03 15.30
C ASN A 129 -30.54 -2.37 16.65
N SER A 130 -30.33 -1.08 16.68
CA SER A 130 -30.03 -0.34 17.91
C SER A 130 -30.72 1.01 17.87
N SER A 131 -31.38 1.38 18.97
CA SER A 131 -31.96 2.71 19.15
C SER A 131 -30.91 3.81 19.34
N ASP A 132 -29.62 3.44 19.27
CA ASP A 132 -28.53 4.37 19.51
C ASP A 132 -28.06 4.97 18.19
N SER A 133 -28.19 6.26 18.03
CA SER A 133 -27.49 7.04 17.02
C SER A 133 -26.24 7.67 17.64
N PHE A 134 -25.20 7.84 16.86
CA PHE A 134 -24.04 8.62 17.27
C PHE A 134 -23.56 9.49 16.14
N THR A 135 -23.07 10.66 16.50
CA THR A 135 -22.52 11.62 15.55
C THR A 135 -21.01 11.53 15.56
N LYS A 136 -20.43 11.49 14.38
CA LYS A 136 -18.97 11.46 14.20
C LYS A 136 -18.55 12.22 12.96
N GLU A 137 -17.35 12.81 13.02
CA GLU A 137 -16.75 13.51 11.90
C GLU A 137 -15.83 12.61 11.11
N THR A 138 -15.89 12.72 9.79
CA THR A 138 -14.93 12.15 8.85
C THR A 138 -14.29 13.27 8.06
N SER A 139 -13.00 13.17 7.82
CA SER A 139 -12.26 14.12 7.01
C SER A 139 -11.25 13.40 6.12
N VAL A 140 -10.60 14.12 5.22
CA VAL A 140 -9.59 13.53 4.34
C VAL A 140 -8.52 12.83 5.17
N ASN A 141 -8.25 11.56 4.87
CA ASN A 141 -7.36 10.66 5.59
C ASN A 141 -7.78 10.26 7.03
N HIS A 142 -8.97 10.67 7.50
CA HIS A 142 -9.50 10.31 8.81
C HIS A 142 -10.88 9.65 8.67
N PRO A 143 -10.94 8.38 8.23
CA PRO A 143 -12.21 7.69 8.01
C PRO A 143 -12.88 7.28 9.31
N ILE A 144 -14.21 7.17 9.26
CA ILE A 144 -15.01 6.53 10.31
C ILE A 144 -15.03 5.02 10.05
N ARG A 145 -14.79 4.24 11.10
CA ARG A 145 -14.96 2.77 11.07
C ARG A 145 -16.08 2.38 12.02
N TYR A 146 -17.08 1.68 11.47
CA TYR A 146 -18.23 1.25 12.23
C TYR A 146 -18.79 -0.08 11.69
N LYS A 147 -18.90 -1.08 12.54
CA LYS A 147 -19.47 -2.41 12.23
C LYS A 147 -19.01 -3.01 10.89
N GLY A 148 -17.71 -2.92 10.61
CA GLY A 148 -17.11 -3.45 9.38
C GLY A 148 -17.20 -2.54 8.14
N LEU A 149 -17.91 -1.41 8.23
CA LEU A 149 -17.87 -0.35 7.23
C LEU A 149 -16.73 0.62 7.51
N THR A 150 -16.15 1.15 6.43
CA THR A 150 -15.20 2.26 6.50
C THR A 150 -15.71 3.37 5.60
N ILE A 151 -16.00 4.53 6.18
CA ILE A 151 -16.59 5.68 5.53
C ILE A 151 -15.51 6.74 5.35
N TYR A 152 -15.26 7.14 4.12
CA TYR A 152 -14.25 8.12 3.75
C TYR A 152 -14.91 9.39 3.23
N GLN A 153 -14.32 10.54 3.53
CA GLN A 153 -14.55 11.76 2.77
C GLN A 153 -13.74 11.65 1.46
N ALA A 154 -14.43 11.39 0.35
CA ALA A 154 -13.79 11.16 -0.94
C ALA A 154 -13.76 12.43 -1.79
N ASP A 155 -14.91 13.10 -1.93
CA ASP A 155 -15.08 14.26 -2.80
C ASP A 155 -16.15 15.20 -2.25
N TRP A 156 -16.34 16.35 -2.87
CA TRP A 156 -17.38 17.32 -2.56
C TRP A 156 -17.80 18.07 -3.82
N ALA A 157 -19.04 18.54 -3.85
CA ALA A 157 -19.57 19.33 -4.94
C ALA A 157 -20.47 20.46 -4.41
N ILE A 158 -20.65 21.49 -5.19
CA ILE A 158 -21.61 22.56 -4.89
C ILE A 158 -22.97 22.11 -5.42
N SER A 159 -23.95 21.91 -4.55
CA SER A 159 -25.29 21.47 -4.93
C SER A 159 -26.17 22.62 -5.40
N ASN A 160 -26.03 23.78 -4.79
CA ASN A 160 -26.80 24.96 -5.15
C ASN A 160 -26.05 26.26 -4.83
N ILE A 161 -26.50 27.34 -5.45
CA ILE A 161 -26.04 28.70 -5.15
C ILE A 161 -27.27 29.54 -4.81
N VAL A 162 -27.22 30.22 -3.68
CA VAL A 162 -28.28 31.16 -3.29
C VAL A 162 -27.80 32.59 -3.57
N LEU A 163 -28.46 33.24 -4.54
CA LEU A 163 -28.24 34.64 -4.85
C LEU A 163 -29.28 35.50 -4.11
N LYS A 164 -28.83 36.51 -3.37
CA LYS A 164 -29.70 37.44 -2.70
C LYS A 164 -29.64 38.80 -3.40
N ILE A 165 -30.73 39.22 -4.00
CA ILE A 165 -30.85 40.47 -4.74
C ILE A 165 -32.05 41.23 -4.19
N ASN A 166 -31.86 42.43 -3.66
CA ASN A 166 -32.94 43.27 -3.10
C ASN A 166 -33.86 42.53 -2.12
N ASP A 167 -33.25 41.77 -1.17
CA ASP A 167 -33.92 40.95 -0.16
C ASP A 167 -34.72 39.77 -0.71
N ILE A 168 -34.68 39.52 -2.00
CA ILE A 168 -35.26 38.32 -2.63
C ILE A 168 -34.12 37.30 -2.84
N SER A 169 -34.34 36.07 -2.38
CA SER A 169 -33.39 34.96 -2.52
C SER A 169 -33.76 34.12 -3.73
N TYR A 170 -32.82 33.91 -4.62
CA TYR A 170 -32.93 33.02 -5.77
C TYR A 170 -32.04 31.83 -5.55
N GLN A 171 -32.60 30.65 -5.53
CA GLN A 171 -31.82 29.40 -5.45
C GLN A 171 -31.62 28.86 -6.86
N LEU A 172 -30.36 28.57 -7.18
CA LEU A 172 -29.95 27.96 -8.44
C LEU A 172 -29.34 26.59 -8.10
N ASP A 173 -30.05 25.54 -8.47
CA ASP A 173 -29.54 24.18 -8.31
C ASP A 173 -28.54 23.87 -9.42
N LEU A 174 -27.38 23.36 -9.04
CA LEU A 174 -26.33 22.93 -9.94
C LEU A 174 -26.45 21.43 -10.18
N LYS A 175 -26.55 21.05 -11.43
CA LYS A 175 -26.62 19.64 -11.85
C LYS A 175 -25.23 19.08 -12.13
#